data_7cb818d436704c81294efe2fc095e1a3
#
_entry.id   7cb818d436704c81294efe2fc095e1a3
#
_cell.length_a   1.000
_cell.length_b   1.000
_cell.length_c   1.000
_cell.angle_alpha   90.00
_cell.angle_beta   90.00
_cell.angle_gamma   90.00
#
_symmetry.space_group_name_H-M   'P 1'
#
loop_
_entity.id
_entity.type
_entity.pdbx_description
1 polymer ?
#
loop_
_entity_poly.entity_id
_entity_poly.type
_entity_poly.pdbx_seq_one_letter_code
_entity_poly.pdbx_strand_id
1 'polypeptide(L)'
;MARRTRNVLALVPAIALAVVAAGCAEKVNTGSSGDTGSTNVSLVKSGKLVTCTHLSYKPFQYSEGDKTVGFDVDLVDLVAKELGVTQEIFDTPFENITSGTVFATNECDLAAAGMTITEERKQAIDFSEPYFDASQALLVKKDSPIKDLPDLKGKRLGVQQDTTGEEYANKNAAANGYTVVEFEDLPLMETAVRTGAVDAAINDNGVLYDYIKEFPDTAVTKEFDTGEKYGIGMKKGNSALLAKVNEVLKKAKENGEYDRIYEKWFGKKPEKK
;
A
#
# COMPACT_ATOMS: atom_id res chain seq x y z
N MET A 1 59.25 -13.24 -55.11
CA MET A 1 58.62 -12.48 -56.21
C MET A 1 57.57 -11.52 -55.60
N ALA A 2 57.84 -10.26 -55.77
CA ALA A 2 57.04 -9.17 -55.22
C ALA A 2 55.88 -8.85 -56.15
N ARG A 3 54.72 -8.49 -55.58
CA ARG A 3 53.79 -7.53 -56.21
C ARG A 3 53.03 -6.69 -55.14
N ARG A 4 53.40 -5.42 -55.19
CA ARG A 4 52.69 -4.29 -54.54
C ARG A 4 51.39 -4.06 -55.29
N THR A 5 50.29 -3.72 -54.52
CA THR A 5 49.18 -2.87 -55.01
C THR A 5 48.62 -2.07 -53.90
N ARG A 6 48.51 -0.94 -54.07
CA ARG A 6 48.28 0.47 -53.77
C ARG A 6 47.03 0.66 -52.92
N ASN A 7 47.26 1.46 -51.86
CA ASN A 7 46.22 2.10 -51.01
C ASN A 7 45.31 3.00 -51.84
N VAL A 8 44.03 2.94 -51.56
CA VAL A 8 43.08 4.03 -51.79
C VAL A 8 42.40 4.36 -50.47
N LEU A 9 42.74 5.52 -49.92
CA LEU A 9 42.06 6.16 -48.80
C LEU A 9 40.70 6.67 -49.30
N ALA A 10 39.62 6.19 -48.74
CA ALA A 10 38.31 6.83 -48.83
C ALA A 10 37.93 7.36 -47.44
N LEU A 11 38.02 8.67 -47.31
CA LEU A 11 37.46 9.41 -46.19
C LEU A 11 35.92 9.36 -46.30
N VAL A 12 35.25 8.85 -45.29
CA VAL A 12 33.80 9.01 -45.08
C VAL A 12 33.60 9.84 -43.82
N PRO A 13 32.91 10.98 -43.89
CA PRO A 13 32.65 11.76 -42.69
C PRO A 13 31.56 11.06 -41.84
N ALA A 14 31.89 10.78 -40.61
CA ALA A 14 30.94 10.29 -39.60
C ALA A 14 30.00 11.44 -39.21
N ILE A 15 28.76 11.37 -39.62
CA ILE A 15 27.67 12.21 -39.10
C ILE A 15 27.20 11.52 -37.80
N ALA A 16 27.58 12.07 -36.67
CA ALA A 16 27.06 11.67 -35.38
C ALA A 16 25.60 12.20 -35.24
N LEU A 17 24.61 11.32 -35.39
CA LEU A 17 23.25 11.60 -35.00
C LEU A 17 23.17 11.39 -33.48
N ALA A 18 23.18 12.48 -32.73
CA ALA A 18 22.77 12.46 -31.32
C ALA A 18 21.23 12.37 -31.27
N VAL A 19 20.73 11.18 -31.00
CA VAL A 19 19.31 10.98 -30.65
C VAL A 19 19.15 11.37 -29.20
N VAL A 20 18.71 12.61 -28.96
CA VAL A 20 18.22 13.04 -27.67
C VAL A 20 16.80 12.46 -27.53
N ALA A 21 16.66 11.37 -26.81
CA ALA A 21 15.36 10.89 -26.35
C ALA A 21 14.86 11.82 -25.24
N ALA A 22 14.24 12.93 -25.63
CA ALA A 22 13.43 13.72 -24.71
C ALA A 22 12.15 12.93 -24.46
N GLY A 23 12.07 12.27 -23.32
CA GLY A 23 10.82 11.72 -22.81
C GLY A 23 9.86 12.88 -22.50
N CYS A 24 8.94 13.17 -23.40
CA CYS A 24 7.88 14.13 -23.16
C CYS A 24 6.92 13.53 -22.11
N ALA A 25 7.00 14.00 -20.87
CA ALA A 25 5.88 13.87 -19.94
C ALA A 25 4.72 14.73 -20.49
N GLU A 26 3.68 14.08 -20.96
CA GLU A 26 2.53 14.76 -21.52
C GLU A 26 1.68 15.34 -20.38
N LYS A 27 1.57 16.66 -20.33
CA LYS A 27 0.72 17.36 -19.36
C LYS A 27 -0.73 17.20 -19.80
N VAL A 28 -1.52 16.50 -19.01
CA VAL A 28 -2.98 16.46 -19.21
C VAL A 28 -3.55 17.81 -18.81
N ASN A 29 -3.93 18.62 -19.80
CA ASN A 29 -4.61 19.88 -19.60
C ASN A 29 -6.12 19.64 -19.61
N THR A 30 -6.75 19.55 -18.44
CA THR A 30 -8.21 19.45 -18.33
C THR A 30 -8.81 20.85 -18.46
N GLY A 31 -9.02 21.28 -19.70
CA GLY A 31 -9.75 22.51 -19.98
C GLY A 31 -11.24 22.36 -19.71
N SER A 32 -11.71 22.84 -18.56
CA SER A 32 -13.11 23.20 -18.34
C SER A 32 -13.14 24.56 -17.65
N SER A 33 -13.85 25.49 -18.25
CA SER A 33 -14.00 26.87 -17.81
C SER A 33 -14.76 26.93 -16.48
N GLY A 34 -14.03 27.21 -15.38
CA GLY A 34 -14.56 27.45 -14.05
C GLY A 34 -13.38 27.79 -13.14
N ASP A 35 -13.25 29.06 -12.84
CA ASP A 35 -12.20 29.67 -12.01
C ASP A 35 -12.11 29.02 -10.63
N THR A 36 -11.15 28.12 -10.44
CA THR A 36 -10.53 27.76 -9.17
C THR A 36 -9.21 27.06 -9.48
N GLY A 37 -8.12 27.50 -8.90
CA GLY A 37 -6.71 27.14 -9.10
C GLY A 37 -6.45 25.72 -9.59
N SER A 38 -6.23 25.55 -10.88
CA SER A 38 -5.85 24.27 -11.50
C SER A 38 -4.44 23.89 -11.06
N THR A 39 -4.33 23.07 -10.02
CA THR A 39 -3.09 22.37 -9.69
C THR A 39 -2.90 21.27 -10.72
N ASN A 40 -1.99 21.47 -11.68
CA ASN A 40 -1.62 20.44 -12.67
C ASN A 40 -0.97 19.26 -11.94
N VAL A 41 -1.73 18.19 -11.70
CA VAL A 41 -1.19 16.92 -11.22
C VAL A 41 -0.55 16.20 -12.41
N SER A 42 0.73 15.85 -12.29
CA SER A 42 1.44 15.03 -13.28
C SER A 42 1.31 13.57 -12.87
N LEU A 43 0.83 12.72 -13.78
CA LEU A 43 0.68 11.27 -13.56
C LEU A 43 1.72 10.50 -14.36
N VAL A 44 2.13 9.33 -13.84
CA VAL A 44 3.10 8.44 -14.49
C VAL A 44 2.59 7.86 -15.80
N LYS A 45 1.25 7.72 -15.91
CA LYS A 45 0.58 7.21 -17.12
C LYS A 45 -0.58 8.12 -17.52
N SER A 46 -0.59 8.57 -18.78
CA SER A 46 -1.66 9.43 -19.29
C SER A 46 -3.03 8.79 -19.14
N GLY A 47 -4.00 9.52 -18.57
CA GLY A 47 -5.38 9.08 -18.36
C GLY A 47 -5.56 8.01 -17.27
N LYS A 48 -4.52 7.69 -16.51
CA LYS A 48 -4.56 6.69 -15.43
C LYS A 48 -3.96 7.24 -14.14
N LEU A 49 -4.61 6.98 -13.02
CA LEU A 49 -4.02 7.09 -11.70
C LEU A 49 -3.49 5.71 -11.31
N VAL A 50 -2.18 5.51 -11.42
CA VAL A 50 -1.57 4.22 -11.09
C VAL A 50 -1.39 4.13 -9.59
N THR A 51 -2.04 3.14 -8.99
CA THR A 51 -2.05 2.87 -7.55
C THR A 51 -1.25 1.63 -7.23
N CYS A 52 -0.14 1.79 -6.53
CA CYS A 52 0.58 0.67 -5.94
C CYS A 52 -0.17 0.13 -4.73
N THR A 53 -0.20 -1.19 -4.63
CA THR A 53 -0.78 -1.89 -3.49
C THR A 53 -0.07 -3.23 -3.28
N HIS A 54 -0.38 -3.92 -2.18
CA HIS A 54 0.07 -5.29 -1.93
C HIS A 54 -1.14 -6.18 -1.68
N LEU A 55 -1.30 -7.22 -2.52
CA LEU A 55 -2.42 -8.15 -2.43
C LEU A 55 -1.98 -9.43 -1.70
N SER A 56 -2.80 -10.00 -0.85
CA SER A 56 -4.19 -9.66 -0.51
C SER A 56 -4.24 -9.13 0.92
N TYR A 57 -4.96 -8.03 1.14
CA TYR A 57 -5.12 -7.41 2.46
C TYR A 57 -6.59 -7.03 2.70
N LYS A 58 -7.47 -8.05 2.76
CA LYS A 58 -8.92 -7.90 2.87
C LYS A 58 -9.33 -7.33 4.22
N PRO A 59 -10.27 -6.35 4.31
CA PRO A 59 -11.15 -5.84 3.25
C PRO A 59 -10.61 -4.57 2.54
N PHE A 60 -9.35 -4.19 2.73
CA PHE A 60 -8.79 -2.94 2.17
C PHE A 60 -8.47 -3.06 0.68
N GLN A 61 -7.76 -4.12 0.26
CA GLN A 61 -7.48 -4.43 -1.14
C GLN A 61 -7.28 -5.94 -1.34
N TYR A 62 -8.00 -6.51 -2.28
CA TYR A 62 -7.90 -7.94 -2.62
C TYR A 62 -8.48 -8.22 -4.00
N SER A 63 -8.16 -9.39 -4.56
CA SER A 63 -8.68 -9.83 -5.85
C SER A 63 -10.05 -10.47 -5.71
N GLU A 64 -11.02 -9.99 -6.51
CA GLU A 64 -12.33 -10.62 -6.68
C GLU A 64 -12.53 -10.92 -8.17
N GLY A 65 -12.29 -12.16 -8.57
CA GLY A 65 -12.17 -12.53 -9.98
C GLY A 65 -11.01 -11.78 -10.64
N ASP A 66 -11.29 -11.11 -11.75
CA ASP A 66 -10.29 -10.33 -12.51
C ASP A 66 -10.16 -8.87 -12.02
N LYS A 67 -10.76 -8.52 -10.90
CA LYS A 67 -10.77 -7.16 -10.38
C LYS A 67 -10.10 -7.09 -9.02
N THR A 68 -9.39 -6.01 -8.78
CA THR A 68 -8.98 -5.62 -7.43
C THR A 68 -10.07 -4.73 -6.84
N VAL A 69 -10.52 -5.07 -5.64
CA VAL A 69 -11.60 -4.38 -4.91
C VAL A 69 -11.17 -4.17 -3.46
N GLY A 70 -11.86 -3.29 -2.75
CA GLY A 70 -11.62 -3.05 -1.32
C GLY A 70 -11.86 -1.61 -0.92
N PHE A 71 -11.73 -1.37 0.37
CA PHE A 71 -11.94 -0.04 0.96
C PHE A 71 -10.96 1.00 0.41
N ASP A 72 -9.67 0.65 0.32
CA ASP A 72 -8.63 1.51 -0.22
C ASP A 72 -8.85 1.78 -1.71
N VAL A 73 -9.25 0.75 -2.46
CA VAL A 73 -9.55 0.87 -3.89
C VAL A 73 -10.69 1.86 -4.12
N ASP A 74 -11.80 1.72 -3.38
CA ASP A 74 -12.95 2.62 -3.51
C ASP A 74 -12.59 4.08 -3.12
N LEU A 75 -11.73 4.29 -2.12
CA LEU A 75 -11.28 5.64 -1.74
C LEU A 75 -10.41 6.28 -2.84
N VAL A 76 -9.50 5.50 -3.44
CA VAL A 76 -8.66 6.01 -4.53
C VAL A 76 -9.46 6.23 -5.81
N ASP A 77 -10.53 5.45 -6.05
CA ASP A 77 -11.46 5.69 -7.15
C ASP A 77 -12.11 7.08 -7.08
N LEU A 78 -12.36 7.60 -5.86
CA LEU A 78 -12.83 8.99 -5.71
C LEU A 78 -11.77 10.00 -6.17
N VAL A 79 -10.49 9.73 -5.89
CA VAL A 79 -9.38 10.58 -6.35
C VAL A 79 -9.26 10.53 -7.87
N ALA A 80 -9.28 9.34 -8.46
CA ALA A 80 -9.22 9.15 -9.91
C ALA A 80 -10.38 9.88 -10.62
N LYS A 81 -11.59 9.77 -10.08
CA LYS A 81 -12.79 10.45 -10.58
C LYS A 81 -12.65 11.97 -10.53
N GLU A 82 -12.15 12.52 -9.43
CA GLU A 82 -11.95 13.98 -9.28
C GLU A 82 -10.87 14.51 -10.24
N LEU A 83 -9.86 13.68 -10.57
CA LEU A 83 -8.84 13.98 -11.58
C LEU A 83 -9.33 13.77 -13.03
N GLY A 84 -10.51 13.19 -13.25
CA GLY A 84 -11.04 12.88 -14.58
C GLY A 84 -10.31 11.73 -15.29
N VAL A 85 -9.72 10.80 -14.53
CA VAL A 85 -8.98 9.62 -14.99
C VAL A 85 -9.57 8.33 -14.43
N THR A 86 -9.02 7.18 -14.80
CA THR A 86 -9.39 5.88 -14.22
C THR A 86 -8.24 5.35 -13.38
N GLN A 87 -8.55 4.66 -12.27
CA GLN A 87 -7.56 3.97 -11.46
C GLN A 87 -7.00 2.76 -12.22
N GLU A 88 -5.70 2.51 -12.07
CA GLU A 88 -5.01 1.30 -12.49
C GLU A 88 -4.22 0.75 -11.31
N ILE A 89 -4.49 -0.50 -10.91
CA ILE A 89 -3.82 -1.13 -9.77
C ILE A 89 -2.53 -1.78 -10.23
N PHE A 90 -1.47 -1.57 -9.46
CA PHE A 90 -0.17 -2.23 -9.60
C PHE A 90 0.17 -2.94 -8.30
N ASP A 91 0.11 -4.29 -8.34
CA ASP A 91 0.46 -5.14 -7.22
C ASP A 91 1.98 -5.30 -7.12
N THR A 92 2.53 -5.11 -5.92
CA THR A 92 3.98 -5.15 -5.68
C THR A 92 4.26 -5.54 -4.22
N PRO A 93 5.43 -6.10 -3.89
CA PRO A 93 5.83 -6.35 -2.51
C PRO A 93 5.72 -5.09 -1.64
N PHE A 94 5.23 -5.28 -0.40
CA PHE A 94 4.94 -4.16 0.51
C PHE A 94 6.18 -3.31 0.83
N GLU A 95 7.35 -3.94 0.94
CA GLU A 95 8.66 -3.28 1.12
C GLU A 95 8.94 -2.23 0.01
N ASN A 96 8.60 -2.53 -1.24
CA ASN A 96 8.80 -1.59 -2.34
C ASN A 96 7.97 -0.30 -2.19
N ILE A 97 6.82 -0.42 -1.49
CA ILE A 97 5.97 0.72 -1.17
C ILE A 97 6.55 1.51 0.00
N THR A 98 6.85 0.84 1.11
CA THR A 98 7.31 1.48 2.36
C THR A 98 8.67 2.15 2.20
N SER A 99 9.57 1.55 1.42
CA SER A 99 10.88 2.12 1.07
C SER A 99 10.80 3.28 0.07
N GLY A 100 9.66 3.49 -0.59
CA GLY A 100 9.48 4.50 -1.64
C GLY A 100 10.09 4.14 -2.99
N THR A 101 10.58 2.89 -3.17
CA THR A 101 11.20 2.41 -4.41
C THR A 101 10.27 2.58 -5.60
N VAL A 102 8.98 2.22 -5.47
CA VAL A 102 7.96 2.35 -6.53
C VAL A 102 7.78 3.79 -7.03
N PHE A 103 7.99 4.77 -6.17
CA PHE A 103 7.93 6.19 -6.55
C PHE A 103 9.24 6.68 -7.18
N ALA A 104 10.38 6.16 -6.72
CA ALA A 104 11.68 6.49 -7.31
C ALA A 104 11.79 5.96 -8.76
N THR A 105 11.22 4.79 -9.03
CA THR A 105 11.19 4.16 -10.36
C THR A 105 10.02 4.62 -11.23
N ASN A 106 9.13 5.49 -10.70
CA ASN A 106 7.91 5.98 -11.36
C ASN A 106 6.98 4.83 -11.81
N GLU A 107 6.82 3.80 -10.99
CA GLU A 107 5.89 2.69 -11.24
C GLU A 107 4.45 3.09 -10.91
N CYS A 108 4.25 3.95 -9.91
CA CYS A 108 2.93 4.44 -9.52
C CYS A 108 2.94 5.91 -9.08
N ASP A 109 1.74 6.50 -9.07
CA ASP A 109 1.49 7.87 -8.62
C ASP A 109 1.34 7.97 -7.12
N LEU A 110 0.62 7.01 -6.56
CA LEU A 110 0.35 6.87 -5.12
C LEU A 110 0.27 5.39 -4.72
N ALA A 111 0.25 5.12 -3.42
CA ALA A 111 0.06 3.80 -2.86
C ALA A 111 -1.03 3.81 -1.78
N ALA A 112 -1.97 2.86 -1.88
CA ALA A 112 -2.98 2.59 -0.89
C ALA A 112 -2.94 1.07 -0.58
N ALA A 113 -2.55 0.71 0.64
CA ALA A 113 -2.22 -0.66 1.02
C ALA A 113 -2.46 -0.94 2.51
N GLY A 114 -3.48 -0.31 3.13
CA GLY A 114 -3.68 -0.39 4.59
C GLY A 114 -2.42 0.06 5.34
N MET A 115 -1.76 1.10 4.86
CA MET A 115 -0.41 1.44 5.28
C MET A 115 -0.40 2.44 6.45
N THR A 116 0.11 2.01 7.60
CA THR A 116 0.30 2.87 8.78
C THR A 116 1.29 4.00 8.49
N ILE A 117 0.91 5.21 8.86
CA ILE A 117 1.77 6.39 8.85
C ILE A 117 2.78 6.24 9.99
N THR A 118 4.07 6.11 9.68
CA THR A 118 5.15 6.10 10.67
C THR A 118 6.20 7.16 10.36
N GLU A 119 6.94 7.59 11.38
CA GLU A 119 8.04 8.57 11.18
C GLU A 119 9.17 8.00 10.31
N GLU A 120 9.39 6.69 10.36
CA GLU A 120 10.35 6.01 9.50
C GLU A 120 9.91 6.09 8.03
N ARG A 121 8.68 5.67 7.72
CA ARG A 121 8.13 5.72 6.36
C ARG A 121 8.06 7.14 5.80
N LYS A 122 7.79 8.14 6.64
CA LYS A 122 7.85 9.57 6.26
C LYS A 122 9.22 10.04 5.80
N GLN A 123 10.29 9.33 6.10
CA GLN A 123 11.61 9.67 5.56
C GLN A 123 11.69 9.40 4.05
N ALA A 124 11.03 8.34 3.58
CA ALA A 124 11.05 7.91 2.19
C ALA A 124 9.87 8.45 1.34
N ILE A 125 8.69 8.57 1.92
CA ILE A 125 7.43 8.91 1.22
C ILE A 125 6.66 10.01 1.97
N ASP A 126 5.79 10.73 1.24
CA ASP A 126 4.81 11.63 1.85
C ASP A 126 3.48 10.90 2.02
N PHE A 127 2.72 11.26 3.05
CA PHE A 127 1.42 10.68 3.36
C PHE A 127 0.29 11.70 3.28
N SER A 128 -0.88 11.24 2.88
CA SER A 128 -2.12 11.97 3.04
C SER A 128 -2.45 12.20 4.52
N GLU A 129 -3.47 13.04 4.77
CA GLU A 129 -4.17 13.02 6.04
C GLU A 129 -4.70 11.61 6.34
N PRO A 130 -4.79 11.22 7.62
CA PRO A 130 -5.27 9.90 8.00
C PRO A 130 -6.69 9.62 7.50
N TYR A 131 -6.89 8.40 6.98
CA TYR A 131 -8.21 7.99 6.53
C TYR A 131 -8.82 6.83 7.33
N PHE A 132 -8.01 6.08 8.10
CA PHE A 132 -8.48 4.95 8.90
C PHE A 132 -7.70 4.86 10.21
N ASP A 133 -8.36 4.51 11.33
CA ASP A 133 -7.71 4.21 12.61
C ASP A 133 -7.53 2.69 12.73
N ALA A 134 -6.32 2.24 13.04
CA ALA A 134 -5.99 0.83 13.21
C ALA A 134 -5.36 0.55 14.59
N SER A 135 -5.35 -0.69 14.97
CA SER A 135 -4.63 -1.22 16.12
C SER A 135 -4.11 -2.61 15.79
N GLN A 136 -3.10 -3.09 16.51
CA GLN A 136 -2.63 -4.46 16.34
C GLN A 136 -3.56 -5.45 17.05
N ALA A 137 -3.69 -6.67 16.51
CA ALA A 137 -4.52 -7.70 17.10
C ALA A 137 -3.85 -9.08 17.05
N LEU A 138 -4.21 -9.95 18.00
CA LEU A 138 -3.65 -11.29 18.15
C LEU A 138 -4.62 -12.33 17.60
N LEU A 139 -4.25 -12.99 16.50
CA LEU A 139 -4.97 -14.10 15.87
C LEU A 139 -4.46 -15.42 16.43
N VAL A 140 -5.40 -16.30 16.81
CA VAL A 140 -5.11 -17.65 17.28
C VAL A 140 -6.13 -18.65 16.73
N LYS A 141 -5.88 -19.96 16.88
CA LYS A 141 -6.95 -20.95 16.72
C LYS A 141 -8.03 -20.73 17.78
N LYS A 142 -9.28 -20.95 17.45
CA LYS A 142 -10.44 -20.69 18.32
C LYS A 142 -10.32 -21.29 19.73
N ASP A 143 -9.80 -22.51 19.82
CA ASP A 143 -9.66 -23.24 21.08
C ASP A 143 -8.29 -23.05 21.74
N SER A 144 -7.50 -22.09 21.27
CA SER A 144 -6.20 -21.77 21.82
C SER A 144 -6.31 -21.22 23.25
N PRO A 145 -5.43 -21.63 24.19
CA PRO A 145 -5.35 -21.02 25.51
C PRO A 145 -4.70 -19.64 25.49
N ILE A 146 -4.07 -19.23 24.38
CA ILE A 146 -3.36 -17.98 24.25
C ILE A 146 -4.37 -16.82 24.22
N LYS A 147 -4.22 -15.89 25.17
CA LYS A 147 -5.09 -14.72 25.31
C LYS A 147 -4.33 -13.41 25.17
N ASP A 148 -3.01 -13.41 25.44
CA ASP A 148 -2.15 -12.21 25.38
C ASP A 148 -0.70 -12.65 25.12
N LEU A 149 0.21 -11.69 24.88
CA LEU A 149 1.63 -11.95 24.58
C LEU A 149 2.37 -12.80 25.63
N PRO A 150 2.14 -12.66 26.95
CA PRO A 150 2.80 -13.51 27.95
C PRO A 150 2.50 -15.01 27.78
N ASP A 151 1.35 -15.38 27.21
CA ASP A 151 0.96 -16.77 26.97
C ASP A 151 1.77 -17.42 25.83
N LEU A 152 2.53 -16.62 25.08
CA LEU A 152 3.36 -17.05 23.95
C LEU A 152 4.74 -17.53 24.37
N LYS A 153 5.06 -17.60 25.67
CA LYS A 153 6.39 -18.04 26.12
C LYS A 153 6.76 -19.41 25.54
N GLY A 154 7.89 -19.46 24.82
CA GLY A 154 8.39 -20.65 24.15
C GLY A 154 7.62 -21.05 22.87
N LYS A 155 6.75 -20.19 22.38
CA LYS A 155 5.90 -20.39 21.18
C LYS A 155 6.36 -19.55 20.00
N ARG A 156 5.71 -19.73 18.84
CA ARG A 156 5.98 -19.02 17.60
C ARG A 156 4.86 -18.03 17.32
N LEU A 157 5.25 -16.77 17.10
CA LEU A 157 4.34 -15.69 16.70
C LEU A 157 4.62 -15.31 15.25
N GLY A 158 3.62 -15.51 14.36
CA GLY A 158 3.68 -15.12 12.96
C GLY A 158 3.47 -13.61 12.81
N VAL A 159 4.22 -13.01 11.90
CA VAL A 159 4.10 -11.59 11.48
C VAL A 159 4.21 -11.49 9.98
N GLN A 160 3.65 -10.43 9.40
CA GLN A 160 3.93 -10.07 8.01
C GLN A 160 5.12 -9.12 7.97
N GLN A 161 6.07 -9.35 7.05
CA GLN A 161 7.29 -8.56 6.89
C GLN A 161 6.98 -7.09 6.60
N ASP A 162 7.86 -6.18 7.04
CA ASP A 162 7.83 -4.73 6.81
C ASP A 162 6.57 -4.03 7.37
N THR A 163 5.85 -4.68 8.30
CA THR A 163 4.66 -4.12 8.94
C THR A 163 4.95 -3.59 10.34
N THR A 164 4.09 -2.70 10.82
CA THR A 164 4.09 -2.24 12.22
C THR A 164 3.75 -3.38 13.20
N GLY A 165 3.04 -4.41 12.74
CA GLY A 165 2.81 -5.65 13.48
C GLY A 165 4.10 -6.42 13.74
N GLU A 166 4.98 -6.51 12.74
CA GLU A 166 6.31 -7.09 12.91
C GLU A 166 7.15 -6.28 13.90
N GLU A 167 7.21 -4.96 13.77
CA GLU A 167 7.92 -4.08 14.69
C GLU A 167 7.43 -4.27 16.13
N TYR A 168 6.10 -4.30 16.32
CA TYR A 168 5.48 -4.52 17.62
C TYR A 168 5.83 -5.88 18.19
N ALA A 169 5.76 -6.94 17.39
CA ALA A 169 6.14 -8.30 17.82
C ALA A 169 7.62 -8.38 18.22
N ASN A 170 8.52 -7.87 17.39
CA ASN A 170 9.96 -7.87 17.65
C ASN A 170 10.33 -7.11 18.93
N LYS A 171 9.72 -5.95 19.16
CA LYS A 171 9.90 -5.13 20.36
C LYS A 171 9.52 -5.88 21.65
N ASN A 172 8.50 -6.73 21.60
CA ASN A 172 7.96 -7.44 22.75
C ASN A 172 8.48 -8.87 22.91
N ALA A 173 9.23 -9.41 21.93
CA ALA A 173 9.66 -10.81 21.92
C ALA A 173 10.51 -11.21 23.10
N ALA A 174 11.53 -10.43 23.44
CA ALA A 174 12.44 -10.75 24.54
C ALA A 174 11.73 -10.77 25.91
N ALA A 175 10.81 -9.82 26.14
CA ALA A 175 10.07 -9.73 27.40
C ALA A 175 9.07 -10.88 27.60
N ASN A 176 8.50 -11.40 26.50
CA ASN A 176 7.46 -12.43 26.53
C ASN A 176 8.02 -13.84 26.19
N GLY A 177 9.25 -13.94 25.68
CA GLY A 177 9.94 -15.21 25.43
C GLY A 177 9.37 -16.03 24.27
N TYR A 178 8.79 -15.40 23.26
CA TYR A 178 8.37 -16.05 22.01
C TYR A 178 9.39 -15.85 20.89
N THR A 179 9.26 -16.65 19.82
CA THR A 179 10.04 -16.52 18.59
C THR A 179 9.15 -15.92 17.50
N VAL A 180 9.62 -14.89 16.83
CA VAL A 180 8.94 -14.28 15.67
C VAL A 180 9.23 -15.12 14.44
N VAL A 181 8.19 -15.34 13.60
CA VAL A 181 8.27 -16.02 12.31
C VAL A 181 7.66 -15.10 11.25
N GLU A 182 8.48 -14.70 10.31
CA GLU A 182 8.12 -13.74 9.25
C GLU A 182 7.46 -14.45 8.06
N PHE A 183 6.47 -13.80 7.46
CA PHE A 183 5.79 -14.20 6.24
C PHE A 183 5.76 -13.02 5.27
N GLU A 184 5.89 -13.31 3.99
CA GLU A 184 5.87 -12.29 2.94
C GLU A 184 4.51 -11.58 2.85
N ASP A 185 3.41 -12.35 2.99
CA ASP A 185 2.06 -11.81 2.89
C ASP A 185 1.12 -12.29 4.01
N LEU A 186 0.02 -11.54 4.19
CA LEU A 186 -1.01 -11.80 5.18
C LEU A 186 -1.65 -13.20 5.05
N PRO A 187 -2.10 -13.67 3.86
CA PRO A 187 -2.71 -14.99 3.69
C PRO A 187 -1.81 -16.16 4.12
N LEU A 188 -0.51 -16.07 3.90
CA LEU A 188 0.46 -17.08 4.35
C LEU A 188 0.54 -17.12 5.87
N MET A 189 0.62 -15.94 6.50
CA MET A 189 0.66 -15.82 7.97
C MET A 189 -0.62 -16.38 8.61
N GLU A 190 -1.80 -16.02 8.09
CA GLU A 190 -3.09 -16.49 8.59
C GLU A 190 -3.25 -18.02 8.43
N THR A 191 -2.83 -18.55 7.27
CA THR A 191 -2.80 -19.99 7.01
C THR A 191 -1.86 -20.71 7.99
N ALA A 192 -0.73 -20.11 8.35
CA ALA A 192 0.21 -20.67 9.30
C ALA A 192 -0.41 -20.85 10.70
N VAL A 193 -1.29 -19.93 11.13
CA VAL A 193 -2.06 -20.09 12.38
C VAL A 193 -3.00 -21.29 12.27
N ARG A 194 -3.80 -21.37 11.21
CA ARG A 194 -4.79 -22.45 11.02
C ARG A 194 -4.14 -23.83 10.94
N THR A 195 -3.03 -23.96 10.25
CA THR A 195 -2.28 -25.22 10.11
C THR A 195 -1.47 -25.57 11.37
N GLY A 196 -1.18 -24.59 12.25
CA GLY A 196 -0.34 -24.76 13.44
C GLY A 196 1.15 -24.67 13.12
N ALA A 197 1.51 -24.07 11.96
CA ALA A 197 2.90 -23.72 11.67
C ALA A 197 3.42 -22.60 12.59
N VAL A 198 2.51 -21.74 13.08
CA VAL A 198 2.74 -20.84 14.22
C VAL A 198 1.62 -20.99 15.25
N ASP A 199 1.86 -20.56 16.48
CA ASP A 199 0.89 -20.70 17.58
C ASP A 199 -0.11 -19.55 17.63
N ALA A 200 0.30 -18.38 17.14
CA ALA A 200 -0.49 -17.17 17.00
C ALA A 200 0.09 -16.31 15.87
N ALA A 201 -0.62 -15.27 15.47
CA ALA A 201 -0.11 -14.22 14.60
C ALA A 201 -0.58 -12.84 15.06
N ILE A 202 0.18 -11.80 14.71
CA ILE A 202 -0.18 -10.41 14.97
C ILE A 202 -0.23 -9.64 13.66
N ASN A 203 -1.29 -8.88 13.46
CA ASN A 203 -1.50 -7.95 12.36
C ASN A 203 -2.61 -6.97 12.74
N ASP A 204 -2.97 -6.07 11.85
CA ASP A 204 -3.96 -5.04 12.08
C ASP A 204 -5.36 -5.62 12.34
N ASN A 205 -6.06 -5.03 13.27
CA ASN A 205 -7.37 -5.50 13.72
C ASN A 205 -8.41 -5.58 12.60
N GLY A 206 -8.40 -4.62 11.66
CA GLY A 206 -9.36 -4.56 10.55
C GLY A 206 -9.33 -5.81 9.67
N VAL A 207 -8.14 -6.32 9.35
CA VAL A 207 -7.96 -7.52 8.52
C VAL A 207 -8.24 -8.79 9.30
N LEU A 208 -7.78 -8.89 10.54
CA LEU A 208 -8.01 -10.08 11.36
C LEU A 208 -9.47 -10.26 11.75
N TYR A 209 -10.23 -9.18 11.99
CA TYR A 209 -11.68 -9.27 12.20
C TYR A 209 -12.45 -9.65 10.94
N ASP A 210 -11.95 -9.33 9.75
CA ASP A 210 -12.55 -9.82 8.52
C ASP A 210 -12.25 -11.31 8.33
N TYR A 211 -11.00 -11.71 8.57
CA TYR A 211 -10.55 -13.09 8.44
C TYR A 211 -11.35 -14.07 9.31
N ILE A 212 -11.58 -13.78 10.58
CA ILE A 212 -12.32 -14.68 11.48
C ILE A 212 -13.80 -14.85 11.11
N LYS A 213 -14.37 -13.97 10.28
CA LYS A 213 -15.74 -14.17 9.73
C LYS A 213 -15.75 -15.29 8.69
N GLU A 214 -14.71 -15.35 7.87
CA GLU A 214 -14.55 -16.37 6.84
C GLU A 214 -14.05 -17.70 7.42
N PHE A 215 -13.19 -17.63 8.45
CA PHE A 215 -12.56 -18.77 9.09
C PHE A 215 -12.90 -18.86 10.59
N PRO A 216 -14.11 -19.34 10.94
CA PRO A 216 -14.61 -19.38 12.32
C PRO A 216 -13.89 -20.39 13.24
N ASP A 217 -12.92 -21.13 12.71
CA ASP A 217 -11.98 -21.96 13.46
C ASP A 217 -10.79 -21.14 14.04
N THR A 218 -10.80 -19.84 13.81
CA THR A 218 -9.86 -18.87 14.38
C THR A 218 -10.57 -17.83 15.26
N ALA A 219 -9.81 -17.08 16.04
CA ALA A 219 -10.31 -16.02 16.92
C ALA A 219 -9.27 -14.92 17.10
N VAL A 220 -9.73 -13.67 17.23
CA VAL A 220 -8.95 -12.57 17.78
C VAL A 220 -9.14 -12.58 19.30
N THR A 221 -8.04 -12.72 20.05
CA THR A 221 -8.10 -12.81 21.53
C THR A 221 -7.68 -11.53 22.23
N LYS A 222 -6.96 -10.66 21.56
CA LYS A 222 -6.47 -9.40 22.11
C LYS A 222 -6.34 -8.35 21.03
N GLU A 223 -6.69 -7.10 21.33
CA GLU A 223 -6.26 -5.92 20.61
C GLU A 223 -5.25 -5.13 21.44
N PHE A 224 -4.30 -4.51 20.75
CA PHE A 224 -3.28 -3.66 21.32
C PHE A 224 -3.47 -2.26 20.72
N ASP A 225 -3.93 -1.32 21.54
CA ASP A 225 -4.10 0.07 21.10
C ASP A 225 -2.71 0.70 20.87
N THR A 226 -2.29 0.67 19.61
CA THR A 226 -1.03 1.24 19.13
C THR A 226 -1.19 2.66 18.61
N GLY A 227 -2.43 3.15 18.50
CA GLY A 227 -2.75 4.48 17.99
C GLY A 227 -2.44 4.67 16.50
N GLU A 228 -2.41 3.57 15.75
CA GLU A 228 -2.04 3.55 14.34
C GLU A 228 -3.10 4.21 13.45
N LYS A 229 -2.63 4.83 12.38
CA LYS A 229 -3.48 5.48 11.38
C LYS A 229 -2.96 5.18 9.99
N TYR A 230 -3.88 4.82 9.08
CA TYR A 230 -3.52 4.63 7.68
C TYR A 230 -3.53 5.94 6.90
N GLY A 231 -2.59 6.04 5.98
CA GLY A 231 -2.47 7.12 5.02
C GLY A 231 -2.16 6.61 3.62
N ILE A 232 -2.58 7.37 2.61
CA ILE A 232 -2.21 7.13 1.22
C ILE A 232 -0.80 7.68 1.02
N GLY A 233 0.13 6.81 0.60
CA GLY A 233 1.53 7.17 0.34
C GLY A 233 1.74 7.74 -1.05
N MET A 234 2.73 8.60 -1.22
CA MET A 234 3.12 9.13 -2.54
C MET A 234 4.57 9.61 -2.57
N LYS A 235 5.04 9.87 -3.77
CA LYS A 235 6.41 10.38 -3.96
C LYS A 235 6.65 11.63 -3.13
N LYS A 236 7.77 11.65 -2.41
CA LYS A 236 8.17 12.78 -1.59
C LYS A 236 8.26 14.05 -2.42
N GLY A 237 7.61 15.12 -1.93
CA GLY A 237 7.54 16.41 -2.60
C GLY A 237 6.47 16.53 -3.70
N ASN A 238 5.64 15.50 -3.93
CA ASN A 238 4.50 15.59 -4.86
C ASN A 238 3.32 16.33 -4.21
N SER A 239 3.52 17.60 -3.88
CA SER A 239 2.55 18.41 -3.15
C SER A 239 1.22 18.62 -3.89
N ALA A 240 1.23 18.61 -5.23
CA ALA A 240 0.02 18.78 -6.03
C ALA A 240 -0.93 17.58 -5.90
N LEU A 241 -0.41 16.37 -6.02
CA LEU A 241 -1.20 15.15 -5.81
C LEU A 241 -1.62 15.00 -4.36
N LEU A 242 -0.71 15.29 -3.40
CA LEU A 242 -1.00 15.26 -1.96
C LEU A 242 -2.18 16.19 -1.60
N ALA A 243 -2.15 17.42 -2.09
CA ALA A 243 -3.23 18.37 -1.85
C ALA A 243 -4.57 17.85 -2.43
N LYS A 244 -4.54 17.26 -3.63
CA LYS A 244 -5.74 16.72 -4.27
C LYS A 244 -6.29 15.50 -3.51
N VAL A 245 -5.44 14.57 -3.08
CA VAL A 245 -5.85 13.42 -2.26
C VAL A 245 -6.51 13.89 -0.97
N ASN A 246 -5.89 14.84 -0.26
CA ASN A 246 -6.43 15.38 1.00
C ASN A 246 -7.77 16.12 0.79
N GLU A 247 -7.89 16.90 -0.30
CA GLU A 247 -9.16 17.55 -0.68
C GLU A 247 -10.28 16.53 -0.87
N VAL A 248 -9.99 15.44 -1.62
CA VAL A 248 -10.98 14.40 -1.90
C VAL A 248 -11.37 13.63 -0.66
N LEU A 249 -10.41 13.23 0.19
CA LEU A 249 -10.69 12.56 1.45
C LEU A 249 -11.55 13.43 2.39
N LYS A 250 -11.25 14.71 2.49
CA LYS A 250 -12.05 15.67 3.26
C LYS A 250 -13.47 15.77 2.71
N LYS A 251 -13.62 15.99 1.41
CA LYS A 251 -14.92 16.09 0.73
C LYS A 251 -15.75 14.82 0.91
N ALA A 252 -15.13 13.63 0.80
CA ALA A 252 -15.80 12.36 1.01
C ALA A 252 -16.32 12.18 2.44
N LYS A 253 -15.59 12.67 3.45
CA LYS A 253 -16.03 12.68 4.85
C LYS A 253 -17.19 13.67 5.07
N GLU A 254 -17.14 14.85 4.46
CA GLU A 254 -18.15 15.90 4.59
C GLU A 254 -19.48 15.54 3.90
N ASN A 255 -19.45 14.89 2.74
CA ASN A 255 -20.63 14.55 1.94
C ASN A 255 -21.21 13.15 2.22
N GLY A 256 -20.58 12.36 3.11
CA GLY A 256 -21.01 11.02 3.51
C GLY A 256 -20.61 9.90 2.53
N GLU A 257 -19.79 10.18 1.50
CA GLU A 257 -19.24 9.13 0.62
C GLU A 257 -18.29 8.20 1.38
N TYR A 258 -17.47 8.76 2.26
CA TYR A 258 -16.61 7.98 3.14
C TYR A 258 -17.42 7.01 4.01
N ASP A 259 -18.48 7.48 4.65
CA ASP A 259 -19.34 6.65 5.51
C ASP A 259 -19.99 5.50 4.72
N ARG A 260 -20.44 5.76 3.47
CA ARG A 260 -21.00 4.72 2.59
C ARG A 260 -19.97 3.66 2.21
N ILE A 261 -18.75 4.08 1.85
CA ILE A 261 -17.65 3.17 1.51
C ILE A 261 -17.26 2.36 2.73
N TYR A 262 -17.13 3.01 3.88
CA TYR A 262 -16.83 2.33 5.14
C TYR A 262 -17.89 1.27 5.49
N GLU A 263 -19.18 1.65 5.43
CA GLU A 263 -20.30 0.73 5.73
C GLU A 263 -20.34 -0.46 4.74
N LYS A 264 -20.02 -0.23 3.46
CA LYS A 264 -19.93 -1.29 2.44
C LYS A 264 -18.93 -2.36 2.84
N TRP A 265 -17.77 -1.99 3.34
CA TRP A 265 -16.67 -2.92 3.60
C TRP A 265 -16.63 -3.47 5.03
N PHE A 266 -17.06 -2.68 6.01
CA PHE A 266 -17.02 -3.06 7.43
C PHE A 266 -18.38 -3.41 8.03
N GLY A 267 -19.48 -3.24 7.27
CA GLY A 267 -20.85 -3.58 7.71
C GLY A 267 -21.43 -2.64 8.77
N LYS A 268 -20.72 -1.58 9.12
CA LYS A 268 -21.15 -0.52 10.08
C LYS A 268 -20.56 0.82 9.66
N LYS A 269 -21.15 1.91 10.10
CA LYS A 269 -20.56 3.24 9.92
C LYS A 269 -19.34 3.44 10.83
N PRO A 270 -18.41 4.33 10.45
CA PRO A 270 -17.29 4.66 11.32
C PRO A 270 -17.80 5.29 12.62
N GLU A 271 -17.09 5.05 13.71
CA GLU A 271 -17.37 5.68 14.99
C GLU A 271 -17.02 7.18 14.89
N LYS A 272 -17.99 8.04 15.25
CA LYS A 272 -17.73 9.48 15.32
C LYS A 272 -16.93 9.77 16.58
N LYS A 273 -15.71 10.25 16.40
CA LYS A 273 -14.86 10.77 17.49
C LYS A 273 -15.16 12.24 17.76
#